data_943ac0548117d350bda46d72f310c387
#
_entry.id   943ac0548117d350bda46d72f310c387
#
_cell.length_a   1.000
_cell.length_b   1.000
_cell.length_c   1.000
_cell.angle_alpha   90.00
_cell.angle_beta   90.00
_cell.angle_gamma   90.00
#
_symmetry.space_group_name_H-M   'P 1'
#
loop_
_entity.id
_entity.type
_entity.pdbx_description
1 polymer ?
#
loop_
_entity_poly.entity_id
_entity_poly.type
_entity_poly.pdbx_seq_one_letter_code
_entity_poly.pdbx_strand_id
1 'polypeptide(L)'
;MHYRVTKVYHEEGKREELVEVLDSKKEILDTFEGLKSVRMVGVSETSTIAGSEYETEEHLKAVEHKFQEVMMDLMPLMTSPPEVHNGNVFWSYEN
;
A
#
# COMPACT_ATOMS: atom_id res chain seq x y z
N MET A 1 9.46 -3.29 13.51
CA MET A 1 8.41 -3.00 12.52
C MET A 1 9.01 -2.64 11.18
N HIS A 2 8.44 -3.15 10.12
CA HIS A 2 8.90 -2.90 8.76
C HIS A 2 7.77 -2.26 7.97
N TYR A 3 8.08 -1.19 7.22
CA TYR A 3 7.08 -0.47 6.43
C TYR A 3 7.35 -0.62 4.96
N ARG A 4 6.26 -0.68 4.18
CA ARG A 4 6.29 -0.47 2.74
C ARG A 4 5.57 0.84 2.47
N VAL A 5 6.23 1.72 1.73
CA VAL A 5 5.67 3.00 1.31
C VAL A 5 5.54 2.98 -0.22
N THR A 6 4.32 3.16 -0.70
CA THR A 6 4.05 3.11 -2.14
C THR A 6 3.42 4.42 -2.57
N LYS A 7 4.07 5.13 -3.48
CA LYS A 7 3.49 6.34 -4.06
C LYS A 7 2.87 6.01 -5.40
N VAL A 8 1.60 6.34 -5.54
CA VAL A 8 0.80 6.06 -6.73
C VAL A 8 0.40 7.36 -7.38
N TYR A 9 0.60 7.46 -8.70
CA TYR A 9 0.18 8.60 -9.50
C TYR A 9 -1.08 8.23 -10.27
N HIS A 10 -2.07 9.10 -10.27
CA HIS A 10 -3.37 8.86 -10.89
C HIS A 10 -3.95 10.18 -11.42
N GLU A 11 -4.99 10.10 -12.22
CA GLU A 11 -5.69 11.29 -12.67
C GLU A 11 -6.51 11.87 -11.51
N GLU A 12 -6.78 13.15 -11.61
CA GLU A 12 -7.66 13.83 -10.67
C GLU A 12 -9.02 13.14 -10.63
N GLY A 13 -9.56 12.97 -9.42
CA GLY A 13 -10.88 12.35 -9.23
C GLY A 13 -10.89 10.84 -9.19
N LYS A 14 -9.73 10.18 -9.28
CA LYS A 14 -9.66 8.70 -9.31
C LYS A 14 -9.50 8.06 -7.94
N ARG A 15 -9.39 8.85 -6.89
CA ARG A 15 -9.14 8.31 -5.55
C ARG A 15 -10.25 7.38 -5.06
N GLU A 16 -11.51 7.70 -5.38
CA GLU A 16 -12.62 6.83 -5.01
C GLU A 16 -12.52 5.46 -5.66
N GLU A 17 -12.06 5.40 -6.91
CA GLU A 17 -11.88 4.13 -7.61
C GLU A 17 -10.75 3.31 -6.98
N LEU A 18 -9.68 3.98 -6.52
CA LEU A 18 -8.62 3.31 -5.78
C LEU A 18 -9.17 2.66 -4.51
N VAL A 19 -10.00 3.38 -3.78
CA VAL A 19 -10.65 2.88 -2.56
C VAL A 19 -11.53 1.68 -2.87
N GLU A 20 -12.31 1.74 -3.94
CA GLU A 20 -13.17 0.62 -4.34
C GLU A 20 -12.36 -0.65 -4.61
N VAL A 21 -11.24 -0.52 -5.33
CA VAL A 21 -10.37 -1.66 -5.60
C VAL A 21 -9.82 -2.23 -4.30
N LEU A 22 -9.32 -1.37 -3.41
CA LEU A 22 -8.75 -1.81 -2.14
C LEU A 22 -9.79 -2.45 -1.24
N ASP A 23 -11.00 -1.91 -1.21
CA ASP A 23 -12.09 -2.51 -0.45
C ASP A 23 -12.41 -3.92 -0.96
N SER A 24 -12.31 -4.14 -2.26
CA SER A 24 -12.52 -5.46 -2.85
C SER A 24 -11.41 -6.45 -2.50
N LYS A 25 -10.27 -5.95 -1.99
CA LYS A 25 -9.10 -6.77 -1.65
C LYS A 25 -8.97 -7.06 -0.16
N LYS A 26 -9.93 -6.67 0.65
CA LYS A 26 -9.85 -6.86 2.11
C LYS A 26 -9.68 -8.32 2.51
N GLU A 27 -10.37 -9.24 1.83
CA GLU A 27 -10.23 -10.67 2.12
C GLU A 27 -8.82 -11.17 1.84
N ILE A 28 -8.20 -10.67 0.77
CA ILE A 28 -6.83 -11.03 0.44
C ILE A 28 -5.88 -10.42 1.47
N LEU A 29 -6.09 -9.16 1.83
CA LEU A 29 -5.27 -8.48 2.84
C LEU A 29 -5.33 -9.19 4.19
N ASP A 30 -6.48 -9.76 4.53
CA ASP A 30 -6.63 -10.53 5.77
C ASP A 30 -5.73 -11.77 5.81
N THR A 31 -5.25 -12.23 4.66
CA THR A 31 -4.31 -13.37 4.58
C THR A 31 -2.85 -12.95 4.66
N PHE A 32 -2.57 -11.65 4.75
CA PHE A 32 -1.20 -11.14 4.89
C PHE A 32 -0.76 -11.31 6.33
N GLU A 33 -0.13 -12.44 6.64
CA GLU A 33 0.36 -12.68 7.99
C GLU A 33 1.38 -11.61 8.37
N GLY A 34 1.23 -11.05 9.58
CA GLY A 34 2.11 -10.00 10.08
C GLY A 34 1.77 -8.59 9.62
N LEU A 35 0.80 -8.41 8.74
CA LEU A 35 0.33 -7.09 8.36
C LEU A 35 -0.46 -6.46 9.51
N LYS A 36 -0.03 -5.28 9.94
CA LYS A 36 -0.64 -4.58 11.08
C LYS A 36 -1.64 -3.53 10.63
N SER A 37 -1.33 -2.80 9.58
CA SER A 37 -2.21 -1.74 9.08
C SER A 37 -1.83 -1.35 7.66
N VAL A 38 -2.81 -0.80 6.96
CA VAL A 38 -2.61 -0.15 5.67
C VAL A 38 -3.34 1.18 5.73
N ARG A 39 -2.66 2.24 5.36
CA ARG A 39 -3.26 3.57 5.29
C ARG A 39 -2.93 4.22 3.97
N MET A 40 -3.92 4.95 3.46
CA MET A 40 -3.77 5.72 2.23
C MET A 40 -3.83 7.19 2.58
N VAL A 41 -2.86 7.96 2.07
CA VAL A 41 -2.76 9.39 2.33
C VAL A 41 -2.84 10.13 1.00
N GLY A 42 -3.80 11.05 0.86
CA GLY A 42 -3.90 11.88 -0.32
C GLY A 42 -2.89 13.02 -0.24
N VAL A 43 -1.87 12.98 -1.09
CA VAL A 43 -0.80 13.96 -1.08
C VAL A 43 -1.13 15.15 -1.98
N SER A 44 -1.72 14.89 -3.13
CA SER A 44 -2.16 15.91 -4.08
C SER A 44 -3.36 15.37 -4.85
N GLU A 45 -3.92 16.18 -5.74
CA GLU A 45 -5.05 15.76 -6.57
C GLU A 45 -4.69 14.57 -7.48
N THR A 46 -3.40 14.36 -7.75
CA THR A 46 -2.93 13.35 -8.69
C THR A 46 -1.96 12.34 -8.07
N SER A 47 -1.81 12.33 -6.75
CA SER A 47 -0.93 11.38 -6.09
C SER A 47 -1.43 10.97 -4.72
N THR A 48 -1.20 9.70 -4.40
CA THR A 48 -1.61 9.09 -3.13
C THR A 48 -0.45 8.23 -2.63
N ILE A 49 -0.19 8.28 -1.34
CA ILE A 49 0.82 7.42 -0.71
C ILE A 49 0.11 6.39 0.14
N ALA A 50 0.48 5.12 -0.06
CA ALA A 50 0.03 4.02 0.77
C ALA A 50 1.15 3.64 1.72
N GLY A 51 0.82 3.51 3.00
CA GLY A 51 1.75 3.00 4.00
C GLY A 51 1.21 1.69 4.56
N SER A 52 1.99 0.61 4.46
CA SER A 52 1.63 -0.65 5.08
C SER A 52 2.67 -1.03 6.10
N GLU A 53 2.22 -1.39 7.30
CA GLU A 53 3.05 -1.73 8.44
C GLU A 53 3.03 -3.23 8.66
N TYR A 54 4.22 -3.83 8.72
CA TYR A 54 4.39 -5.27 8.94
C TYR A 54 5.16 -5.51 10.24
N GLU A 55 4.90 -6.64 10.85
CA GLU A 55 5.58 -7.00 12.09
C GLU A 55 7.08 -7.15 11.88
N THR A 56 7.50 -7.80 10.78
CA THR A 56 8.92 -8.01 10.45
C THR A 56 9.14 -7.87 8.95
N GLU A 57 10.40 -7.74 8.55
CA GLU A 57 10.78 -7.77 7.14
C GLU A 57 10.41 -9.09 6.48
N GLU A 58 10.55 -10.21 7.19
CA GLU A 58 10.20 -11.52 6.67
C GLU A 58 8.72 -11.60 6.32
N HIS A 59 7.85 -11.01 7.13
CA HIS A 59 6.43 -10.96 6.83
C HIS A 59 6.14 -10.16 5.57
N LEU A 60 6.83 -9.03 5.39
CA LEU A 60 6.68 -8.24 4.17
C LEU A 60 7.10 -9.04 2.94
N LYS A 61 8.24 -9.71 3.02
CA LYS A 61 8.76 -10.52 1.90
C LYS A 61 7.86 -11.70 1.57
N ALA A 62 7.28 -12.33 2.58
CA ALA A 62 6.44 -13.51 2.40
C ALA A 62 5.16 -13.22 1.61
N VAL A 63 4.68 -11.98 1.60
CA VAL A 63 3.44 -11.62 0.90
C VAL A 63 3.69 -10.85 -0.40
N GLU A 64 4.92 -10.84 -0.89
CA GLU A 64 5.28 -10.07 -2.08
C GLU A 64 4.42 -10.43 -3.30
N HIS A 65 4.16 -11.71 -3.54
CA HIS A 65 3.29 -12.14 -4.65
C HIS A 65 1.88 -11.59 -4.51
N LYS A 66 1.33 -11.66 -3.31
CA LYS A 66 -0.04 -11.17 -3.05
C LYS A 66 -0.09 -9.66 -3.17
N PHE A 67 0.96 -8.98 -2.72
CA PHE A 67 1.06 -7.52 -2.88
C PHE A 67 1.04 -7.16 -4.36
N GLN A 68 1.80 -7.88 -5.18
CA GLN A 68 1.84 -7.62 -6.62
C GLN A 68 0.50 -7.86 -7.28
N GLU A 69 -0.26 -8.86 -6.87
CA GLU A 69 -1.61 -9.09 -7.38
C GLU A 69 -2.53 -7.91 -7.08
N VAL A 70 -2.45 -7.37 -5.87
CA VAL A 70 -3.23 -6.18 -5.50
C VAL A 70 -2.82 -4.99 -6.37
N MET A 71 -1.51 -4.79 -6.55
CA MET A 71 -0.99 -3.69 -7.37
C MET A 71 -1.43 -3.81 -8.84
N MET A 72 -1.48 -5.02 -9.38
CA MET A 72 -1.93 -5.23 -10.76
C MET A 72 -3.34 -4.73 -10.98
N ASP A 73 -4.20 -4.89 -10.00
CA ASP A 73 -5.58 -4.41 -10.11
C ASP A 73 -5.70 -2.90 -9.94
N LEU A 74 -4.69 -2.26 -9.35
CA LEU A 74 -4.63 -0.80 -9.24
C LEU A 74 -3.97 -0.15 -10.46
N MET A 75 -3.15 -0.89 -11.19
CA MET A 75 -2.39 -0.35 -12.33
C MET A 75 -3.23 0.36 -13.38
N PRO A 76 -4.43 -0.13 -13.76
CA PRO A 76 -5.26 0.57 -14.74
C PRO A 76 -5.65 1.99 -14.32
N LEU A 77 -5.57 2.30 -13.03
CA LEU A 77 -5.89 3.64 -12.51
C LEU A 77 -4.65 4.54 -12.40
N MET A 78 -3.47 3.99 -12.65
CA MET A 78 -2.21 4.74 -12.53
C MET A 78 -1.82 5.41 -13.84
N THR A 79 -1.22 6.60 -13.72
CA THR A 79 -0.70 7.35 -14.88
C THR A 79 0.78 7.08 -15.12
N SER A 80 1.46 6.45 -14.16
CA SER A 80 2.87 6.06 -14.27
C SER A 80 3.15 4.91 -13.30
N PRO A 81 4.28 4.20 -13.43
CA PRO A 81 4.62 3.13 -12.50
C PRO A 81 4.69 3.64 -11.05
N PRO A 82 4.28 2.83 -10.07
CA PRO A 82 4.34 3.23 -8.67
C PRO A 82 5.78 3.28 -8.17
N GLU A 83 6.03 4.14 -7.21
CA GLU A 83 7.30 4.20 -6.50
C GLU A 83 7.15 3.41 -5.21
N VAL A 84 7.89 2.33 -5.06
CA VAL A 84 7.79 1.44 -3.91
C VAL A 84 9.10 1.43 -3.14
N HIS A 85 9.01 1.68 -1.84
CA HIS A 85 10.17 1.63 -0.93
C HIS A 85 9.77 0.85 0.32
N ASN A 86 10.74 0.22 0.95
CA ASN A 86 10.49 -0.41 2.25
C ASN A 86 11.72 -0.26 3.14
N GLY A 87 11.50 -0.32 4.44
CA GLY A 87 12.55 -0.17 5.42
C GLY A 87 12.04 -0.39 6.83
N ASN A 88 12.98 -0.52 7.75
CA ASN A 88 12.66 -0.68 9.16
C ASN A 88 12.36 0.66 9.81
N VAL A 89 11.43 0.63 10.76
CA VAL A 89 11.19 1.77 11.64
C VAL A 89 12.40 1.89 12.57
N PHE A 90 13.04 3.03 12.60
CA PHE A 90 14.18 3.26 13.48
C PHE A 90 13.89 4.28 14.60
N TRP A 91 12.74 4.92 14.54
CA TRP A 91 12.29 5.85 15.57
C TRP A 91 10.77 5.95 15.54
N SER A 92 10.14 5.95 16.69
CA SER A 92 8.69 6.13 16.78
C SER A 92 8.33 6.89 18.04
N TYR A 93 7.22 7.58 17.96
CA TYR A 93 6.60 8.22 19.10
C TYR A 93 5.12 7.88 19.08
N GLU A 94 4.59 7.44 20.19
CA GLU A 94 3.17 7.08 20.32
C GLU A 94 2.60 7.71 21.58
N ASN A 95 1.36 8.16 21.50
CA ASN A 95 0.63 8.72 22.64
C ASN A 95 0.03 7.63 23.49
#